data_13847d2a0c48702b6c13479f4e86fb6c
#
_entry.id   13847d2a0c48702b6c13479f4e86fb6c
#
_cell.length_a   1.000
_cell.length_b   1.000
_cell.length_c   1.000
_cell.angle_alpha   90.00
_cell.angle_beta   90.00
_cell.angle_gamma   90.00
#
_symmetry.space_group_name_H-M   'P 1'
#
loop_
_entity.id
_entity.type
_entity.pdbx_description
1 polymer ?
#
loop_
_entity_poly.entity_id
_entity_poly.type
_entity_poly.pdbx_seq_one_letter_code
_entity_poly.pdbx_strand_id
1 'polypeptide(L)'
;ANKRPPLHKIRHDYIDHEILLLLVRLTGKPAPRIGVVVSASNIPYEMADMYVQAYGHLGHYGLTFIDLRKPETPNSAEALEWLASLDIVMFSGGDQLRLVQQMAGTRFMDLLHDRYWHSGLVIAGTSAGSMAFPNRMLVAGAHHEAMLSGDVEIADGMGLLGG
;
A
#
# COMPACT_ATOMS: atom_id res chain seq x y z
N ALA A 1 -2.09 -42.61 -7.49
CA ALA A 1 -1.82 -41.82 -6.29
C ALA A 1 -0.87 -40.70 -6.68
N ASN A 2 -1.44 -39.50 -6.85
CA ASN A 2 -0.70 -38.30 -7.27
C ASN A 2 0.01 -37.73 -6.04
N LYS A 3 1.28 -38.10 -5.83
CA LYS A 3 2.11 -37.54 -4.75
C LYS A 3 2.48 -36.11 -5.15
N ARG A 4 1.93 -35.12 -4.43
CA ARG A 4 2.41 -33.73 -4.55
C ARG A 4 3.90 -33.69 -4.23
N PRO A 5 4.74 -33.03 -5.06
CA PRO A 5 6.16 -32.87 -4.74
C PRO A 5 6.30 -32.10 -3.41
N PRO A 6 7.31 -32.44 -2.60
CA PRO A 6 7.55 -31.75 -1.34
C PRO A 6 7.85 -30.26 -1.61
N LEU A 7 7.23 -29.38 -0.82
CA LEU A 7 7.28 -27.90 -0.95
C LEU A 7 8.71 -27.32 -1.10
N HIS A 8 9.74 -28.00 -0.55
CA HIS A 8 11.13 -27.56 -0.66
C HIS A 8 11.78 -27.78 -2.05
N LYS A 9 11.08 -28.40 -3.00
CA LYS A 9 11.55 -28.56 -4.40
C LYS A 9 10.93 -27.55 -5.36
N ILE A 10 10.09 -26.65 -4.88
CA ILE A 10 9.63 -25.53 -5.67
C ILE A 10 10.78 -24.53 -5.71
N ARG A 11 11.62 -24.59 -6.74
CA ARG A 11 12.53 -23.50 -7.06
C ARG A 11 11.64 -22.33 -7.51
N HIS A 12 11.48 -21.38 -6.63
CA HIS A 12 11.08 -20.07 -7.05
C HIS A 12 12.35 -19.40 -7.58
N ASP A 13 12.40 -19.10 -8.86
CA ASP A 13 13.36 -18.14 -9.43
C ASP A 13 12.95 -16.76 -8.92
N TYR A 14 13.07 -16.57 -7.60
CA TYR A 14 12.71 -15.35 -6.90
C TYR A 14 13.84 -14.35 -7.06
N ILE A 15 13.55 -13.26 -7.74
CA ILE A 15 14.45 -12.11 -7.80
C ILE A 15 14.13 -11.22 -6.60
N ASP A 16 15.10 -10.97 -5.74
CA ASP A 16 14.93 -10.06 -4.62
C ASP A 16 14.39 -8.71 -5.07
N HIS A 17 13.35 -8.24 -4.38
CA HIS A 17 12.66 -6.97 -4.67
C HIS A 17 12.00 -6.87 -6.06
N GLU A 18 11.70 -7.98 -6.73
CA GLU A 18 11.11 -7.99 -8.08
C GLU A 18 9.81 -7.18 -8.16
N ILE A 19 8.96 -7.24 -7.13
CA ILE A 19 7.72 -6.47 -7.08
C ILE A 19 8.01 -4.97 -7.07
N LEU A 20 8.96 -4.51 -6.24
CA LEU A 20 9.33 -3.10 -6.17
C LEU A 20 9.93 -2.61 -7.51
N LEU A 21 10.73 -3.45 -8.14
CA LEU A 21 11.29 -3.17 -9.46
C LEU A 21 10.18 -3.08 -10.53
N LEU A 22 9.18 -3.94 -10.46
CA LEU A 22 8.02 -3.88 -11.35
C LEU A 22 7.25 -2.56 -11.18
N LEU A 23 7.02 -2.11 -9.94
CA LEU A 23 6.35 -0.84 -9.67
C LEU A 23 7.10 0.34 -10.31
N VAL A 24 8.44 0.36 -10.20
CA VAL A 24 9.27 1.38 -10.86
C VAL A 24 9.09 1.32 -12.37
N ARG A 25 9.13 0.13 -12.98
CA ARG A 25 8.95 -0.06 -14.43
C ARG A 25 7.58 0.38 -14.93
N LEU A 26 6.52 0.17 -14.14
CA LEU A 26 5.15 0.58 -14.51
C LEU A 26 5.02 2.09 -14.71
N THR A 27 5.84 2.91 -14.08
CA THR A 27 5.83 4.37 -14.28
C THR A 27 6.39 4.80 -15.64
N GLY A 28 7.17 3.93 -16.31
CA GLY A 28 7.93 4.28 -17.51
C GLY A 28 9.05 5.30 -17.28
N LYS A 29 9.35 5.64 -16.03
CA LYS A 29 10.36 6.65 -15.66
C LYS A 29 11.62 5.98 -15.12
N PRO A 30 12.82 6.48 -15.47
CA PRO A 30 14.07 5.94 -14.94
C PRO A 30 14.29 6.25 -13.44
N ALA A 31 13.71 7.34 -12.95
CA ALA A 31 13.79 7.78 -11.55
C ALA A 31 12.43 8.33 -11.09
N PRO A 32 11.45 7.47 -10.82
CA PRO A 32 10.14 7.91 -10.36
C PRO A 32 10.23 8.49 -8.94
N ARG A 33 9.35 9.45 -8.66
CA ARG A 33 9.16 9.99 -7.30
C ARG A 33 8.26 9.05 -6.53
N ILE A 34 8.80 8.50 -5.44
CA ILE A 34 8.16 7.47 -4.63
C ILE A 34 7.81 8.05 -3.27
N GLY A 35 6.55 7.96 -2.90
CA GLY A 35 6.08 8.34 -1.57
C GLY A 35 5.52 7.14 -0.82
N VAL A 36 5.71 7.11 0.50
CA VAL A 36 5.19 6.06 1.37
C VAL A 36 4.29 6.66 2.44
N VAL A 37 3.04 6.19 2.50
CA VAL A 37 2.11 6.49 3.57
C VAL A 37 2.36 5.48 4.69
N VAL A 38 2.85 5.97 5.84
CA VAL A 38 3.23 5.13 7.00
C VAL A 38 2.16 5.08 8.10
N SER A 39 1.03 5.69 7.86
CA SER A 39 -0.03 5.97 8.84
C SER A 39 -0.71 4.72 9.42
N ALA A 40 -0.69 3.59 8.69
CA ALA A 40 -1.23 2.32 9.18
C ALA A 40 -0.39 1.72 10.31
N SER A 41 0.91 2.01 10.35
CA SER A 41 1.87 1.38 11.24
C SER A 41 1.88 2.02 12.63
N ASN A 42 2.13 1.19 13.66
CA ASN A 42 2.43 1.65 15.01
C ASN A 42 3.91 2.08 15.16
N ILE A 43 4.77 1.71 14.21
CA ILE A 43 6.20 1.99 14.17
C ILE A 43 6.55 2.68 12.83
N PRO A 44 6.05 3.92 12.60
CA PRO A 44 6.15 4.56 11.28
C PRO A 44 7.58 4.87 10.85
N TYR A 45 8.48 5.16 11.79
CA TYR A 45 9.89 5.46 11.49
C TYR A 45 10.64 4.21 11.04
N GLU A 46 10.46 3.11 11.74
CA GLU A 46 11.07 1.81 11.38
C GLU A 46 10.51 1.31 10.04
N MET A 47 9.22 1.55 9.79
CA MET A 47 8.64 1.26 8.47
C MET A 47 9.28 2.11 7.37
N ALA A 48 9.50 3.39 7.60
CA ALA A 48 10.18 4.25 6.65
C ALA A 48 11.59 3.73 6.34
N ASP A 49 12.36 3.36 7.36
CA ASP A 49 13.71 2.81 7.21
C ASP A 49 13.72 1.51 6.39
N MET A 50 12.74 0.63 6.59
CA MET A 50 12.60 -0.60 5.80
C MET A 50 12.40 -0.30 4.31
N TYR A 51 11.56 0.68 3.97
CA TYR A 51 11.35 1.08 2.58
C TYR A 51 12.59 1.76 1.98
N VAL A 52 13.30 2.60 2.74
CA VAL A 52 14.56 3.21 2.31
C VAL A 52 15.58 2.12 1.95
N GLN A 53 15.74 1.11 2.79
CA GLN A 53 16.63 -0.01 2.53
C GLN A 53 16.20 -0.81 1.30
N ALA A 54 14.92 -1.18 1.19
CA ALA A 54 14.41 -1.98 0.10
C ALA A 54 14.56 -1.29 -1.27
N TYR A 55 14.19 -0.03 -1.38
CA TYR A 55 14.36 0.74 -2.61
C TYR A 55 15.82 1.15 -2.85
N GLY A 56 16.60 1.34 -1.79
CA GLY A 56 18.04 1.61 -1.87
C GLY A 56 18.79 0.49 -2.58
N HIS A 57 18.44 -0.78 -2.35
CA HIS A 57 19.00 -1.92 -3.09
C HIS A 57 18.70 -1.87 -4.59
N LEU A 58 17.66 -1.15 -5.00
CA LEU A 58 17.30 -0.93 -6.41
C LEU A 58 17.91 0.35 -7.00
N GLY A 59 18.71 1.08 -6.23
CA GLY A 59 19.30 2.36 -6.65
C GLY A 59 18.34 3.56 -6.53
N HIS A 60 17.20 3.44 -5.85
CA HIS A 60 16.24 4.51 -5.61
C HIS A 60 16.37 5.04 -4.18
N TYR A 61 16.95 6.24 -4.03
CA TYR A 61 17.27 6.80 -2.70
C TYR A 61 16.39 8.00 -2.30
N GLY A 62 15.57 8.50 -3.22
CA GLY A 62 14.75 9.71 -3.02
C GLY A 62 13.32 9.43 -2.55
N LEU A 63 13.13 8.56 -1.55
CA LEU A 63 11.81 8.32 -1.00
C LEU A 63 11.37 9.46 -0.09
N THR A 64 10.06 9.74 -0.13
CA THR A 64 9.41 10.67 0.79
C THR A 64 8.32 9.96 1.58
N PHE A 65 8.00 10.46 2.76
CA PHE A 65 7.08 9.81 3.69
C PHE A 65 6.03 10.78 4.19
N ILE A 66 4.81 10.26 4.41
CA ILE A 66 3.74 11.02 5.04
C ILE A 66 3.03 10.18 6.11
N ASP A 67 2.69 10.85 7.21
CA ASP A 67 1.87 10.31 8.28
C ASP A 67 0.57 11.13 8.38
N LEU A 68 -0.55 10.51 8.04
CA LEU A 68 -1.87 11.13 7.97
C LEU A 68 -2.67 11.03 9.28
N ARG A 69 -2.05 10.58 10.40
CA ARG A 69 -2.75 10.34 11.67
C ARG A 69 -3.31 11.59 12.32
N LYS A 70 -2.75 12.77 12.05
CA LYS A 70 -3.32 14.02 12.53
C LYS A 70 -4.52 14.40 11.64
N PRO A 71 -5.70 14.69 12.21
CA PRO A 71 -6.93 14.89 11.45
C PRO A 71 -6.85 15.99 10.37
N GLU A 72 -6.02 17.01 10.59
CA GLU A 72 -5.83 18.11 9.66
C GLU A 72 -4.93 17.74 8.46
N THR A 73 -4.02 16.77 8.63
CA THR A 73 -2.99 16.44 7.63
C THR A 73 -3.57 16.01 6.28
N PRO A 74 -4.59 15.12 6.19
CA PRO A 74 -5.13 14.68 4.90
C PRO A 74 -5.78 15.80 4.06
N ASN A 75 -6.08 16.94 4.70
CA ASN A 75 -6.67 18.10 4.03
C ASN A 75 -5.67 19.26 3.85
N SER A 76 -4.45 19.12 4.35
CA SER A 76 -3.42 20.16 4.27
C SER A 76 -2.89 20.34 2.84
N ALA A 77 -2.50 21.56 2.50
CA ALA A 77 -1.87 21.87 1.21
C ALA A 77 -0.59 21.03 1.02
N GLU A 78 0.20 20.86 2.09
CA GLU A 78 1.43 20.09 2.06
C GLU A 78 1.19 18.62 1.67
N ALA A 79 0.20 17.96 2.27
CA ALA A 79 -0.13 16.57 1.94
C ALA A 79 -0.64 16.42 0.50
N LEU A 80 -1.42 17.38 0.02
CA LEU A 80 -1.95 17.37 -1.34
C LEU A 80 -0.85 17.63 -2.37
N GLU A 81 0.03 18.59 -2.13
CA GLU A 81 1.20 18.86 -2.98
C GLU A 81 2.15 17.67 -3.01
N TRP A 82 2.38 17.05 -1.84
CA TRP A 82 3.16 15.83 -1.73
C TRP A 82 2.58 14.74 -2.63
N LEU A 83 1.29 14.39 -2.48
CA LEU A 83 0.64 13.38 -3.29
C LEU A 83 0.63 13.75 -4.78
N ALA A 84 0.37 15.02 -5.11
CA ALA A 84 0.38 15.51 -6.49
C ALA A 84 1.75 15.37 -7.16
N SER A 85 2.81 15.37 -6.38
CA SER A 85 4.18 15.29 -6.89
C SER A 85 4.63 13.87 -7.24
N LEU A 86 3.95 12.82 -6.76
CA LEU A 86 4.42 11.44 -6.83
C LEU A 86 4.13 10.75 -8.17
N ASP A 87 4.91 9.74 -8.48
CA ASP A 87 4.68 8.77 -9.56
C ASP A 87 4.25 7.41 -9.00
N ILE A 88 4.69 7.10 -7.78
CA ILE A 88 4.29 5.91 -7.03
C ILE A 88 3.90 6.34 -5.62
N VAL A 89 2.75 5.89 -5.15
CA VAL A 89 2.39 5.93 -3.73
C VAL A 89 2.30 4.52 -3.16
N MET A 90 3.01 4.29 -2.07
CA MET A 90 3.08 3.02 -1.36
C MET A 90 2.38 3.14 -0.01
N PHE A 91 1.48 2.23 0.31
CA PHE A 91 0.82 2.16 1.62
C PHE A 91 1.47 1.06 2.47
N SER A 92 1.99 1.43 3.64
CA SER A 92 2.65 0.47 4.54
C SER A 92 1.65 -0.46 5.21
N GLY A 93 2.18 -1.57 5.73
CA GLY A 93 1.42 -2.46 6.60
C GLY A 93 1.07 -1.84 7.95
N GLY A 94 0.12 -2.49 8.66
CA GLY A 94 -0.34 -2.07 9.97
C GLY A 94 -1.83 -2.38 10.17
N ASP A 95 -2.63 -1.35 10.42
CA ASP A 95 -4.08 -1.42 10.64
C ASP A 95 -4.81 -0.79 9.45
N GLN A 96 -5.49 -1.61 8.64
CA GLN A 96 -6.21 -1.17 7.44
C GLN A 96 -7.45 -0.32 7.76
N LEU A 97 -8.13 -0.62 8.86
CA LEU A 97 -9.32 0.15 9.25
C LEU A 97 -8.93 1.57 9.64
N ARG A 98 -7.90 1.69 10.47
CA ARG A 98 -7.33 2.99 10.84
C ARG A 98 -6.85 3.77 9.62
N LEU A 99 -6.16 3.11 8.69
CA LEU A 99 -5.67 3.75 7.46
C LEU A 99 -6.82 4.36 6.66
N VAL A 100 -7.88 3.61 6.42
CA VAL A 100 -9.05 4.09 5.67
C VAL A 100 -9.76 5.22 6.41
N GLN A 101 -9.97 5.08 7.73
CA GLN A 101 -10.64 6.09 8.56
C GLN A 101 -9.91 7.45 8.55
N GLN A 102 -8.59 7.46 8.45
CA GLN A 102 -7.79 8.70 8.37
C GLN A 102 -7.98 9.44 7.05
N MET A 103 -8.33 8.73 5.98
CA MET A 103 -8.43 9.30 4.63
C MET A 103 -9.86 9.44 4.13
N ALA A 104 -10.82 8.70 4.69
CA ALA A 104 -12.20 8.71 4.25
C ALA A 104 -12.81 10.13 4.28
N GLY A 105 -13.40 10.56 3.17
CA GLY A 105 -14.03 11.89 3.05
C GLY A 105 -13.06 13.07 3.08
N THR A 106 -11.77 12.84 2.85
CA THR A 106 -10.76 13.90 2.80
C THR A 106 -10.34 14.24 1.37
N ARG A 107 -9.79 15.45 1.18
CA ARG A 107 -9.21 15.87 -0.10
C ARG A 107 -8.05 15.00 -0.56
N PHE A 108 -7.33 14.38 0.37
CA PHE A 108 -6.27 13.42 0.04
C PHE A 108 -6.85 12.19 -0.67
N MET A 109 -7.96 11.63 -0.18
CA MET A 109 -8.63 10.50 -0.81
C MET A 109 -9.17 10.87 -2.19
N ASP A 110 -9.80 12.04 -2.33
CA ASP A 110 -10.32 12.53 -3.61
C ASP A 110 -9.19 12.67 -4.64
N LEU A 111 -8.07 13.29 -4.24
CA LEU A 111 -6.90 13.45 -5.11
C LEU A 111 -6.23 12.10 -5.44
N LEU A 112 -6.20 11.16 -4.49
CA LEU A 112 -5.67 9.81 -4.72
C LEU A 112 -6.45 9.09 -5.81
N HIS A 113 -7.79 9.15 -5.74
CA HIS A 113 -8.68 8.60 -6.77
C HIS A 113 -8.48 9.26 -8.12
N ASP A 114 -8.49 10.59 -8.17
CA ASP A 114 -8.30 11.34 -9.42
C ASP A 114 -6.97 10.97 -10.09
N ARG A 115 -5.89 10.96 -9.32
CA ARG A 115 -4.57 10.61 -9.83
C ARG A 115 -4.43 9.18 -10.29
N TYR A 116 -5.05 8.25 -9.57
CA TYR A 116 -5.05 6.84 -9.94
C TYR A 116 -5.79 6.61 -11.26
N TRP A 117 -7.00 7.14 -11.38
CA TRP A 117 -7.84 6.89 -12.54
C TRP A 117 -7.48 7.73 -13.79
N HIS A 118 -6.91 8.93 -13.60
CA HIS A 118 -6.75 9.89 -14.69
C HIS A 118 -5.32 10.34 -14.96
N SER A 119 -4.39 10.10 -14.05
CA SER A 119 -3.03 10.67 -14.15
C SER A 119 -1.89 9.62 -14.12
N GLY A 120 -2.22 8.34 -14.14
CA GLY A 120 -1.22 7.27 -14.21
C GLY A 120 -0.39 7.09 -12.94
N LEU A 121 -0.90 7.54 -11.76
CA LEU A 121 -0.26 7.26 -10.48
C LEU A 121 -0.26 5.75 -10.23
N VAL A 122 0.91 5.19 -9.96
CA VAL A 122 1.05 3.79 -9.53
C VAL A 122 0.76 3.72 -8.03
N ILE A 123 -0.20 2.87 -7.65
CA ILE A 123 -0.55 2.62 -6.25
C ILE A 123 -0.13 1.20 -5.88
N ALA A 124 0.53 1.06 -4.74
CA ALA A 124 0.91 -0.23 -4.19
C ALA A 124 0.78 -0.25 -2.66
N GLY A 125 0.72 -1.45 -2.09
CA GLY A 125 0.61 -1.60 -0.65
C GLY A 125 1.12 -2.94 -0.17
N THR A 126 1.56 -2.99 1.08
CA THR A 126 1.94 -4.22 1.77
C THR A 126 0.95 -4.53 2.89
N SER A 127 0.53 -5.81 3.00
CA SER A 127 -0.36 -6.26 4.08
C SER A 127 -1.61 -5.39 4.20
N ALA A 128 -1.84 -4.74 5.35
CA ALA A 128 -2.95 -3.82 5.60
C ALA A 128 -3.08 -2.73 4.53
N GLY A 129 -1.96 -2.19 4.01
CA GLY A 129 -1.98 -1.21 2.94
C GLY A 129 -2.63 -1.71 1.66
N SER A 130 -2.39 -2.97 1.28
CA SER A 130 -3.04 -3.59 0.12
C SER A 130 -4.47 -4.05 0.42
N MET A 131 -4.74 -4.51 1.65
CA MET A 131 -6.09 -4.94 2.07
C MET A 131 -7.09 -3.79 2.08
N ALA A 132 -6.63 -2.55 2.18
CA ALA A 132 -7.47 -1.36 2.17
C ALA A 132 -7.98 -0.95 0.76
N PHE A 133 -7.40 -1.46 -0.32
CA PHE A 133 -7.71 -1.00 -1.70
C PHE A 133 -9.11 -1.33 -2.23
N PRO A 134 -9.72 -2.49 -1.94
CA PRO A 134 -11.07 -2.81 -2.43
C PRO A 134 -12.16 -1.87 -1.93
N ASN A 135 -13.36 -1.96 -2.53
CA ASN A 135 -14.57 -1.29 -2.01
C ASN A 135 -14.95 -1.78 -0.62
N ARG A 136 -14.77 -3.09 -0.38
CA ARG A 136 -15.03 -3.72 0.91
C ARG A 136 -13.78 -4.49 1.34
N MET A 137 -13.36 -4.31 2.58
CA MET A 137 -12.16 -4.95 3.13
C MET A 137 -12.48 -5.78 4.37
N LEU A 138 -11.72 -6.84 4.56
CA LEU A 138 -11.76 -7.66 5.77
C LEU A 138 -11.01 -6.92 6.89
N VAL A 139 -11.66 -6.76 8.05
CA VAL A 139 -11.09 -6.06 9.21
C VAL A 139 -10.70 -7.03 10.32
N ALA A 140 -11.57 -8.00 10.58
CA ALA A 140 -11.33 -9.03 11.59
C ALA A 140 -11.78 -10.39 11.08
N GLY A 141 -11.36 -11.47 11.77
CA GLY A 141 -11.72 -12.84 11.39
C GLY A 141 -10.94 -13.39 10.18
N ALA A 142 -9.74 -12.87 9.92
CA ALA A 142 -8.89 -13.31 8.81
C ALA A 142 -8.26 -14.71 9.02
N HIS A 143 -8.54 -15.38 10.13
CA HIS A 143 -8.07 -16.74 10.38
C HIS A 143 -9.04 -17.77 9.79
N HIS A 144 -8.49 -18.93 9.46
CA HIS A 144 -9.20 -19.98 8.70
C HIS A 144 -10.55 -20.39 9.29
N GLU A 145 -10.63 -20.56 10.62
CA GLU A 145 -11.86 -20.97 11.30
C GLU A 145 -12.96 -19.90 11.19
N ALA A 146 -12.63 -18.63 11.37
CA ALA A 146 -13.59 -17.54 11.24
C ALA A 146 -14.10 -17.39 9.80
N MET A 147 -13.24 -17.60 8.81
CA MET A 147 -13.64 -17.61 7.39
C MET A 147 -14.61 -18.74 7.07
N LEU A 148 -14.45 -19.91 7.69
CA LEU A 148 -15.34 -21.04 7.49
C LEU A 148 -16.68 -20.89 8.23
N SER A 149 -16.68 -20.27 9.41
CA SER A 149 -17.89 -20.03 10.20
C SER A 149 -18.69 -18.81 9.74
N GLY A 150 -18.08 -17.94 8.93
CA GLY A 150 -18.65 -16.67 8.54
C GLY A 150 -18.48 -15.55 9.60
N ASP A 151 -17.71 -15.79 10.65
CA ASP A 151 -17.40 -14.81 11.71
C ASP A 151 -16.34 -13.79 11.24
N VAL A 152 -16.64 -13.11 10.14
CA VAL A 152 -15.76 -12.11 9.53
C VAL A 152 -16.37 -10.72 9.68
N GLU A 153 -15.54 -9.76 10.01
CA GLU A 153 -15.92 -8.36 10.04
C GLU A 153 -15.42 -7.66 8.78
N ILE A 154 -16.34 -6.95 8.11
CA ILE A 154 -16.09 -6.27 6.85
C ILE A 154 -16.40 -4.79 7.02
N ALA A 155 -15.52 -3.93 6.51
CA ALA A 155 -15.72 -2.48 6.46
C ALA A 155 -15.52 -1.96 5.03
N ASP A 156 -15.84 -0.69 4.82
CA ASP A 156 -15.55 -0.01 3.57
C ASP A 156 -14.04 0.21 3.45
N GLY A 157 -13.52 -0.04 2.25
CA GLY A 157 -12.13 0.21 1.89
C GLY A 157 -11.96 1.52 1.13
N MET A 158 -10.87 1.63 0.38
CA MET A 158 -10.53 2.85 -0.39
C MET A 158 -11.29 2.94 -1.72
N GLY A 159 -11.92 1.89 -2.21
CA GLY A 159 -12.61 1.90 -3.50
C GLY A 159 -11.72 2.03 -4.73
N LEU A 160 -10.46 1.65 -4.64
CA LEU A 160 -9.49 1.72 -5.75
C LEU A 160 -9.58 0.49 -6.65
N LEU A 161 -10.04 -0.63 -6.12
CA LEU A 161 -10.27 -1.85 -6.88
C LEU A 161 -11.78 -2.05 -6.99
N GLY A 162 -12.30 -1.88 -8.22
CA GLY A 162 -13.68 -2.20 -8.56
C GLY A 162 -13.90 -3.71 -8.52
N GLY A 163 -14.95 -4.17 -7.86
CA GLY A 163 -15.50 -5.53 -7.91
C GLY A 163 -16.94 -5.46 -8.27
#